data_faef0b2bb40cdf0918c52fd55b3ea4b2
#
_entry.id   faef0b2bb40cdf0918c52fd55b3ea4b2
#
_cell.length_a   1.000
_cell.length_b   1.000
_cell.length_c   1.000
_cell.angle_alpha   90.00
_cell.angle_beta   90.00
_cell.angle_gamma   90.00
#
_symmetry.space_group_name_H-M   'P 1'
#
loop_
_entity.id
_entity.type
_entity.pdbx_description
1 polymer ?
#
loop_
_entity_poly.entity_id
_entity_poly.type
_entity_poly.pdbx_seq_one_letter_code
_entity_poly.pdbx_strand_id
1 'polypeptide(L)'
;DVNIESVFHEITRRKTYLPYSGICLTDTFQLAEKKHNELFTEFFQDNSKRVKKQMATHVRVIVGNPPYSAKQGSANDNAQNLSYPNLDMRIANTYVNESSTTLKNSLYDTYIKAFRWASDRIPENDGGIVAFISNGSWLDGNAQDGMRRCFEEEFTSIYVLNLRGNQRTSGELSRKEGGKIFGSGSRTPIAITFLVKNPAKKELKTGIHYHDIGDYLTREQKLKMVKDFRSISSQKLDWQIITPNEKADWINQRDGIFDNLIPLFDNTIGQGFFNYIPIGVLSSRDSWVCNFDKNTLLSNINRMINNYNTSISHRKAEDFNYNPTQIGWSANLKKVALTGHLLNFIPESVTIYTYRLFQKSYLYYERSLIERPGQWQHIFPPNCYNQVIGMKGTGGNKDFSLFLYNTIIDYNNFEAGTKCFPLYWYEENKNREGTLFDDAETNRYIRRDGITDWILKEV
;
A
#
# COMPACT_ATOMS: atom_id res chain seq x y z
N ASP A 1 6.28 32.17 6.76
CA ASP A 1 6.94 33.48 6.83
C ASP A 1 6.24 34.40 7.81
N VAL A 2 5.16 35.04 7.39
CA VAL A 2 4.37 35.98 8.20
C VAL A 2 4.02 35.43 9.59
N ASN A 3 3.65 34.18 9.70
CA ASN A 3 3.30 33.56 10.99
C ASN A 3 4.51 33.45 11.94
N ILE A 4 5.69 33.09 11.43
CA ILE A 4 6.91 32.99 12.24
C ILE A 4 7.34 34.39 12.69
N GLU A 5 7.32 35.36 11.79
CA GLU A 5 7.66 36.75 12.10
C GLU A 5 6.68 37.34 13.11
N SER A 6 5.37 37.11 12.94
CA SER A 6 4.34 37.59 13.88
C SER A 6 4.58 37.03 15.29
N VAL A 7 4.77 35.72 15.42
CA VAL A 7 5.04 35.08 16.71
C VAL A 7 6.34 35.59 17.33
N PHE A 8 7.40 35.77 16.52
CA PHE A 8 8.67 36.32 17.00
C PHE A 8 8.50 37.74 17.52
N HIS A 9 7.79 38.62 16.82
CA HIS A 9 7.53 40.01 17.23
C HIS A 9 6.63 40.08 18.47
N GLU A 10 5.64 39.21 18.56
CA GLU A 10 4.76 39.10 19.74
C GLU A 10 5.55 38.70 21.00
N ILE A 11 6.39 37.66 20.90
CA ILE A 11 7.19 37.17 22.03
C ILE A 11 8.26 38.17 22.43
N THR A 12 8.96 38.77 21.48
CA THR A 12 10.09 39.68 21.74
C THR A 12 9.66 41.10 22.07
N ARG A 13 8.38 41.44 21.84
CA ARG A 13 7.80 42.79 22.04
C ARG A 13 8.64 43.91 21.41
N ARG A 14 9.29 43.64 20.27
CA ARG A 14 10.13 44.60 19.58
C ARG A 14 9.28 45.71 18.96
N LYS A 15 9.79 46.95 19.05
CA LYS A 15 9.14 48.14 18.45
C LYS A 15 9.46 48.30 16.96
N THR A 16 10.52 47.67 16.49
CA THR A 16 10.97 47.75 15.09
C THR A 16 10.81 46.37 14.45
N TYR A 17 10.29 46.38 13.22
CA TYR A 17 10.17 45.14 12.41
C TYR A 17 11.57 44.60 12.08
N LEU A 18 11.73 43.30 12.31
CA LEU A 18 12.92 42.53 11.94
C LEU A 18 12.50 41.36 11.07
N PRO A 19 12.87 41.33 9.79
CA PRO A 19 12.53 40.24 8.89
C PRO A 19 13.28 38.96 9.33
N TYR A 20 12.61 37.78 9.18
CA TYR A 20 13.25 36.52 9.42
C TYR A 20 14.08 36.11 8.21
N SER A 21 15.41 36.23 8.32
CA SER A 21 16.35 35.96 7.24
C SER A 21 16.68 34.47 7.03
N GLY A 22 16.13 33.59 7.85
CA GLY A 22 16.42 32.14 7.82
C GLY A 22 15.58 31.34 6.84
N ILE A 23 14.61 31.96 6.16
CA ILE A 23 13.73 31.27 5.22
C ILE A 23 14.47 30.88 3.95
N CYS A 24 14.34 29.60 3.59
CA CYS A 24 14.86 29.02 2.36
C CYS A 24 13.73 28.45 1.51
N LEU A 25 13.68 28.82 0.25
CA LEU A 25 12.83 28.15 -0.75
C LEU A 25 13.62 26.97 -1.30
N THR A 26 13.22 25.76 -0.90
CA THR A 26 13.90 24.53 -1.32
C THR A 26 13.00 23.33 -1.14
N ASP A 27 13.26 22.27 -1.91
CA ASP A 27 12.78 20.94 -1.58
C ASP A 27 13.71 20.36 -0.51
N THR A 28 13.16 20.11 0.68
CA THR A 28 13.92 19.63 1.84
C THR A 28 14.64 18.32 1.57
N PHE A 29 14.05 17.40 0.80
CA PHE A 29 14.65 16.10 0.51
C PHE A 29 15.73 16.19 -0.57
N GLN A 30 15.60 17.11 -1.52
CA GLN A 30 16.64 17.37 -2.53
C GLN A 30 17.94 17.87 -1.91
N LEU A 31 17.88 18.47 -0.73
CA LEU A 31 19.11 18.89 -0.02
C LEU A 31 20.02 17.71 0.37
N ALA A 32 19.46 16.51 0.51
CA ALA A 32 20.22 15.29 0.77
C ALA A 32 20.78 14.64 -0.53
N GLU A 33 20.33 15.08 -1.70
CA GLU A 33 20.76 14.55 -3.00
C GLU A 33 21.96 15.31 -3.56
N LYS A 34 22.92 14.61 -4.16
CA LYS A 34 24.20 15.20 -4.64
C LYS A 34 24.07 16.09 -5.88
N LYS A 35 22.91 16.07 -6.56
CA LYS A 35 22.66 16.89 -7.76
C LYS A 35 21.76 18.07 -7.40
N HIS A 36 22.34 19.19 -6.96
CA HIS A 36 21.63 20.46 -6.98
C HIS A 36 21.42 20.92 -8.44
N ASN A 37 20.18 21.22 -8.80
CA ASN A 37 19.88 21.88 -10.07
C ASN A 37 20.52 23.28 -10.06
N GLU A 38 21.61 23.46 -10.79
CA GLU A 38 22.35 24.73 -10.92
C GLU A 38 21.46 25.87 -11.43
N LEU A 39 20.39 25.57 -12.18
CA LEU A 39 19.42 26.56 -12.69
C LEU A 39 18.78 27.45 -11.61
N PHE A 40 18.53 26.91 -10.40
CA PHE A 40 17.97 27.69 -9.29
C PHE A 40 19.02 28.61 -8.64
N THR A 41 20.30 28.32 -8.77
CA THR A 41 21.38 29.12 -8.15
C THR A 41 21.61 30.44 -8.85
N GLU A 42 21.36 30.54 -10.15
CA GLU A 42 21.52 31.79 -10.92
C GLU A 42 20.38 32.77 -10.70
N PHE A 43 19.14 32.30 -10.63
CA PHE A 43 17.96 33.17 -10.48
C PHE A 43 17.71 33.63 -9.03
N PHE A 44 18.14 32.90 -8.02
CA PHE A 44 17.87 33.18 -6.60
C PHE A 44 19.15 33.14 -5.75
N GLN A 45 20.12 33.96 -6.04
CA GLN A 45 21.45 33.97 -5.39
C GLN A 45 21.39 34.05 -3.87
N ASP A 46 20.53 34.92 -3.31
CA ASP A 46 20.42 35.10 -1.87
C ASP A 46 19.74 33.88 -1.19
N ASN A 47 18.75 33.28 -1.85
CA ASN A 47 18.17 32.03 -1.38
C ASN A 47 19.22 30.90 -1.39
N SER A 48 20.03 30.82 -2.44
CA SER A 48 21.08 29.80 -2.57
C SER A 48 22.15 29.95 -1.50
N LYS A 49 22.53 31.18 -1.13
CA LYS A 49 23.44 31.43 0.01
C LYS A 49 22.84 31.00 1.31
N ARG A 50 21.54 31.28 1.56
CA ARG A 50 20.83 30.85 2.77
C ARG A 50 20.73 29.33 2.86
N VAL A 51 20.39 28.64 1.77
CA VAL A 51 20.34 27.18 1.67
C VAL A 51 21.70 26.57 2.02
N LYS A 52 22.80 27.04 1.41
CA LYS A 52 24.15 26.57 1.70
C LYS A 52 24.52 26.77 3.17
N LYS A 53 24.19 27.93 3.76
CA LYS A 53 24.40 28.21 5.18
C LYS A 53 23.62 27.25 6.06
N GLN A 54 22.34 26.98 5.74
CA GLN A 54 21.50 26.07 6.48
C GLN A 54 22.02 24.62 6.42
N MET A 55 22.49 24.19 5.26
CA MET A 55 23.10 22.86 5.10
C MET A 55 24.35 22.67 5.95
N ALA A 56 25.18 23.71 6.08
CA ALA A 56 26.39 23.70 6.88
C ALA A 56 26.13 23.86 8.39
N THR A 57 24.92 24.24 8.80
CA THR A 57 24.60 24.50 10.20
C THR A 57 24.24 23.20 10.92
N HIS A 58 24.77 22.99 12.13
CA HIS A 58 24.35 21.91 13.01
C HIS A 58 22.93 22.18 13.50
N VAL A 59 21.99 21.35 13.07
CA VAL A 59 20.59 21.46 13.44
C VAL A 59 20.30 20.59 14.66
N ARG A 60 19.81 21.22 15.73
CA ARG A 60 19.45 20.50 16.98
C ARG A 60 17.96 20.31 17.17
N VAL A 61 17.14 21.09 16.49
CA VAL A 61 15.69 21.01 16.61
C VAL A 61 15.08 21.06 15.23
N ILE A 62 14.29 20.05 14.90
CA ILE A 62 13.52 19.99 13.66
C ILE A 62 12.04 19.86 14.04
N VAL A 63 11.24 20.84 13.64
CA VAL A 63 9.79 20.85 13.84
C VAL A 63 9.11 20.89 12.48
N GLY A 64 8.12 20.05 12.25
CA GLY A 64 7.47 19.98 10.96
C GLY A 64 6.11 19.29 10.95
N ASN A 65 5.44 19.49 9.81
CA ASN A 65 4.22 18.78 9.46
C ASN A 65 4.42 18.24 8.04
N PRO A 66 5.12 17.08 7.89
CA PRO A 66 5.42 16.52 6.58
C PRO A 66 4.15 16.09 5.83
N PRO A 67 4.16 16.08 4.49
CA PRO A 67 3.02 15.62 3.70
C PRO A 67 2.64 14.17 4.03
N TYR A 68 1.33 13.88 4.13
CA TYR A 68 0.82 12.55 4.50
C TYR A 68 0.56 11.61 3.33
N SER A 69 0.88 12.04 2.13
CA SER A 69 0.49 11.35 0.91
C SER A 69 1.43 10.19 0.55
N ALA A 70 0.83 9.02 0.40
CA ALA A 70 1.41 7.89 -0.31
C ALA A 70 1.03 7.98 -1.78
N LYS A 71 1.99 8.00 -2.72
CA LYS A 71 1.78 7.90 -4.18
C LYS A 71 0.67 8.81 -4.74
N GLN A 72 0.61 10.06 -4.35
CA GLN A 72 -0.45 10.92 -4.88
C GLN A 72 -0.08 11.57 -6.21
N GLY A 73 -0.96 11.33 -7.20
CA GLY A 73 -1.19 12.19 -8.32
C GLY A 73 -1.98 13.45 -7.92
N SER A 74 -1.55 14.20 -6.92
CA SER A 74 -2.14 15.50 -6.60
C SER A 74 -1.59 16.55 -7.55
N ALA A 75 -2.47 17.12 -8.37
CA ALA A 75 -2.09 18.16 -9.34
C ALA A 75 -1.61 19.48 -8.68
N ASN A 76 -1.80 19.62 -7.37
CA ASN A 76 -1.48 20.86 -6.65
C ASN A 76 -0.04 20.94 -6.14
N ASP A 77 0.64 19.81 -6.01
CA ASP A 77 2.04 19.76 -5.64
C ASP A 77 2.82 19.22 -6.84
N ASN A 78 3.52 20.04 -7.60
CA ASN A 78 4.41 19.63 -8.70
C ASN A 78 5.51 18.63 -8.28
N ALA A 79 5.42 18.08 -7.08
CA ALA A 79 6.31 17.10 -6.47
C ALA A 79 5.82 15.64 -6.67
N GLN A 80 4.94 15.39 -7.64
CA GLN A 80 4.52 14.02 -7.97
C GLN A 80 5.72 13.19 -8.40
N ASN A 81 6.03 12.16 -7.61
CA ASN A 81 7.04 11.14 -7.94
C ASN A 81 8.48 11.67 -8.10
N LEU A 82 8.86 12.72 -7.41
CA LEU A 82 10.27 13.06 -7.31
C LEU A 82 11.03 11.88 -6.69
N SER A 83 12.06 11.44 -7.37
CA SER A 83 12.96 10.41 -6.88
C SER A 83 14.04 11.06 -6.02
N TYR A 84 14.27 10.47 -4.84
CA TYR A 84 15.33 10.87 -3.91
C TYR A 84 16.26 9.67 -3.69
N PRO A 85 17.16 9.33 -4.65
CA PRO A 85 17.92 8.09 -4.64
C PRO A 85 18.74 7.87 -3.37
N ASN A 86 19.37 8.92 -2.83
CA ASN A 86 20.17 8.79 -1.61
C ASN A 86 19.29 8.56 -0.39
N LEU A 87 18.19 9.28 -0.26
CA LEU A 87 17.23 9.12 0.84
C LEU A 87 16.51 7.76 0.74
N ASP A 88 16.12 7.35 -0.47
CA ASP A 88 15.49 6.04 -0.70
C ASP A 88 16.47 4.89 -0.38
N MET A 89 17.76 5.05 -0.69
CA MET A 89 18.81 4.10 -0.30
C MET A 89 19.01 4.07 1.22
N ARG A 90 18.94 5.22 1.90
CA ARG A 90 18.99 5.27 3.36
C ARG A 90 17.82 4.51 4.00
N ILE A 91 16.60 4.70 3.48
CA ILE A 91 15.42 3.94 3.94
C ILE A 91 15.59 2.45 3.68
N ALA A 92 16.11 2.07 2.50
CA ALA A 92 16.38 0.67 2.18
C ALA A 92 17.35 0.02 3.18
N ASN A 93 18.45 0.72 3.51
CA ASN A 93 19.50 0.23 4.39
C ASN A 93 19.17 0.33 5.89
N THR A 94 18.05 0.96 6.27
CA THR A 94 17.57 1.11 7.64
C THR A 94 16.20 0.46 7.81
N TYR A 95 15.14 1.22 7.63
CA TYR A 95 13.76 0.79 7.89
C TYR A 95 13.34 -0.48 7.12
N VAL A 96 13.75 -0.59 5.85
CA VAL A 96 13.42 -1.77 5.02
C VAL A 96 14.23 -2.98 5.45
N ASN A 97 15.51 -2.80 5.75
CA ASN A 97 16.38 -3.89 6.20
C ASN A 97 15.91 -4.49 7.52
N GLU A 98 15.53 -3.65 8.47
CA GLU A 98 15.06 -4.06 9.80
C GLU A 98 13.60 -4.56 9.81
N SER A 99 12.84 -4.37 8.72
CA SER A 99 11.45 -4.82 8.65
C SER A 99 11.36 -6.32 8.34
N SER A 100 10.53 -7.02 9.11
CA SER A 100 10.24 -8.45 8.93
C SER A 100 9.18 -8.74 7.85
N THR A 101 8.48 -7.72 7.33
CA THR A 101 7.36 -7.90 6.40
C THR A 101 7.82 -8.05 4.95
N THR A 102 6.99 -8.68 4.11
CA THR A 102 7.25 -8.84 2.67
C THR A 102 6.85 -7.61 1.86
N LEU A 103 5.79 -6.89 2.25
CA LEU A 103 5.27 -5.72 1.55
C LEU A 103 5.76 -4.43 2.21
N LYS A 104 6.84 -3.86 1.69
CA LYS A 104 7.56 -2.73 2.27
C LYS A 104 7.34 -1.38 1.56
N ASN A 105 6.43 -1.33 0.58
CA ASN A 105 6.23 -0.12 -0.25
C ASN A 105 5.81 1.12 0.56
N SER A 106 5.06 0.95 1.65
CA SER A 106 4.62 2.05 2.51
C SER A 106 5.75 2.72 3.30
N LEU A 107 6.92 2.07 3.42
CA LEU A 107 8.10 2.68 4.04
C LEU A 107 8.70 3.82 3.21
N TYR A 108 8.32 3.96 1.94
CA TYR A 108 8.73 5.06 1.08
C TYR A 108 7.73 6.22 1.02
N ASP A 109 6.71 6.22 1.88
CA ASP A 109 5.76 7.32 2.00
C ASP A 109 6.46 8.60 2.43
N THR A 110 5.98 9.74 1.94
CA THR A 110 6.66 11.04 2.11
C THR A 110 6.91 11.41 3.56
N TYR A 111 5.95 11.13 4.45
CA TYR A 111 6.14 11.42 5.88
C TYR A 111 7.21 10.52 6.54
N ILE A 112 7.37 9.27 6.07
CA ILE A 112 8.43 8.37 6.54
C ILE A 112 9.79 8.84 6.03
N LYS A 113 9.88 9.30 4.78
CA LYS A 113 11.06 9.98 4.24
C LYS A 113 11.47 11.19 5.09
N ALA A 114 10.47 11.97 5.55
CA ALA A 114 10.74 13.10 6.43
C ALA A 114 11.35 12.68 7.77
N PHE A 115 10.84 11.61 8.38
CA PHE A 115 11.44 11.05 9.59
C PHE A 115 12.89 10.59 9.37
N ARG A 116 13.16 9.86 8.28
CA ARG A 116 14.52 9.40 7.98
C ARG A 116 15.47 10.57 7.75
N TRP A 117 15.06 11.52 6.92
CA TRP A 117 15.82 12.74 6.66
C TRP A 117 16.13 13.52 7.96
N ALA A 118 15.12 13.71 8.80
CA ALA A 118 15.28 14.44 10.06
C ALA A 118 16.19 13.68 11.05
N SER A 119 16.06 12.35 11.16
CA SER A 119 16.90 11.51 12.01
C SER A 119 18.37 11.59 11.60
N ASP A 120 18.66 11.55 10.29
CA ASP A 120 20.03 11.67 9.75
C ASP A 120 20.60 13.11 9.91
N ARG A 121 19.70 14.12 10.01
CA ARG A 121 20.11 15.53 10.13
C ARG A 121 20.51 15.91 11.57
N ILE A 122 20.02 15.21 12.59
CA ILE A 122 20.41 15.44 14.00
C ILE A 122 21.74 14.73 14.28
N PRO A 123 22.81 15.48 14.61
CA PRO A 123 24.10 14.88 14.91
C PRO A 123 24.05 13.98 16.15
N GLU A 124 24.72 12.85 16.12
CA GLU A 124 24.74 11.91 17.25
C GLU A 124 25.45 12.51 18.48
N ASN A 125 26.55 13.20 18.26
CA ASN A 125 27.41 13.74 19.35
C ASN A 125 26.78 14.97 20.03
N ASP A 126 26.03 15.78 19.28
CA ASP A 126 25.42 17.01 19.82
C ASP A 126 24.02 16.76 20.36
N GLY A 127 23.37 15.72 19.87
CA GLY A 127 21.99 15.41 20.17
C GLY A 127 21.00 16.43 19.60
N GLY A 128 19.73 16.21 19.88
CA GLY A 128 18.65 17.12 19.43
C GLY A 128 17.28 16.48 19.46
N ILE A 129 16.32 17.18 18.86
CA ILE A 129 14.90 16.82 18.90
C ILE A 129 14.31 16.90 17.50
N VAL A 130 13.57 15.87 17.11
CA VAL A 130 12.65 15.89 15.98
C VAL A 130 11.22 15.92 16.52
N ALA A 131 10.43 16.91 16.14
CA ALA A 131 9.04 17.06 16.56
C ALA A 131 8.12 17.16 15.35
N PHE A 132 7.36 16.11 15.06
CA PHE A 132 6.49 16.05 13.90
C PHE A 132 5.03 15.85 14.26
N ILE A 133 4.16 16.56 13.53
CA ILE A 133 2.75 16.21 13.38
C ILE A 133 2.65 15.41 12.09
N SER A 134 2.34 14.13 12.17
CA SER A 134 2.40 13.24 11.01
C SER A 134 1.22 12.29 10.93
N ASN A 135 1.13 11.57 9.82
CA ASN A 135 0.29 10.37 9.74
C ASN A 135 0.71 9.39 10.84
N GLY A 136 -0.24 8.98 11.70
CA GLY A 136 -0.02 8.07 12.82
C GLY A 136 -0.03 6.58 12.46
N SER A 137 -0.29 6.21 11.20
CA SER A 137 -0.36 4.79 10.79
C SER A 137 0.94 4.00 10.98
N TRP A 138 2.05 4.66 11.24
CA TRP A 138 3.32 4.00 11.53
C TRP A 138 3.38 3.38 12.95
N LEU A 139 2.48 3.80 13.84
CA LEU A 139 2.47 3.35 15.24
C LEU A 139 2.17 1.85 15.37
N ASP A 140 1.27 1.33 14.51
CA ASP A 140 0.81 -0.06 14.52
C ASP A 140 0.87 -0.73 13.14
N GLY A 141 1.34 -0.02 12.11
CA GLY A 141 1.48 -0.59 10.78
C GLY A 141 2.52 -1.71 10.74
N ASN A 142 2.17 -2.83 10.11
CA ASN A 142 3.04 -4.00 10.04
C ASN A 142 4.37 -3.71 9.33
N ALA A 143 4.34 -2.96 8.23
CA ALA A 143 5.55 -2.63 7.47
C ALA A 143 6.49 -1.65 8.18
N GLN A 144 5.99 -0.94 9.17
CA GLN A 144 6.73 0.07 9.93
C GLN A 144 7.47 -0.50 11.16
N ASP A 145 7.48 -1.81 11.33
CA ASP A 145 8.24 -2.50 12.40
C ASP A 145 9.74 -2.12 12.34
N GLY A 146 10.37 -2.15 11.17
CA GLY A 146 11.75 -1.75 10.99
C GLY A 146 12.00 -0.25 11.27
N MET A 147 11.05 0.63 10.97
CA MET A 147 11.13 2.04 11.34
C MET A 147 11.10 2.21 12.88
N ARG A 148 10.23 1.48 13.56
CA ARG A 148 10.14 1.51 15.02
C ARG A 148 11.42 0.99 15.67
N ARG A 149 12.02 -0.12 15.16
CA ARG A 149 13.34 -0.62 15.62
C ARG A 149 14.43 0.45 15.49
N CYS A 150 14.54 1.07 14.33
CA CYS A 150 15.52 2.16 14.15
C CYS A 150 15.29 3.32 15.11
N PHE A 151 14.04 3.67 15.44
CA PHE A 151 13.77 4.70 16.43
C PHE A 151 14.21 4.30 17.84
N GLU A 152 14.03 3.03 18.22
CA GLU A 152 14.49 2.49 19.50
C GLU A 152 16.02 2.51 19.63
N GLU A 153 16.73 2.36 18.52
CA GLU A 153 18.20 2.37 18.50
C GLU A 153 18.78 3.79 18.44
N GLU A 154 18.14 4.68 17.68
CA GLU A 154 18.69 6.01 17.37
C GLU A 154 18.32 7.09 18.40
N PHE A 155 17.23 6.91 19.16
CA PHE A 155 16.72 7.93 20.07
C PHE A 155 16.69 7.45 21.52
N THR A 156 17.01 8.32 22.44
CA THR A 156 17.06 8.02 23.89
C THR A 156 15.70 8.16 24.56
N SER A 157 14.81 8.95 24.00
CA SER A 157 13.44 9.11 24.49
C SER A 157 12.50 9.45 23.33
N ILE A 158 11.35 8.82 23.34
CA ILE A 158 10.30 8.98 22.31
C ILE A 158 9.00 9.32 23.01
N TYR A 159 8.33 10.38 22.58
CA TYR A 159 7.01 10.76 23.08
C TYR A 159 6.02 10.77 21.92
N VAL A 160 4.91 10.06 22.07
CA VAL A 160 3.87 9.97 21.04
C VAL A 160 2.52 10.32 21.64
N LEU A 161 1.92 11.38 21.16
CA LEU A 161 0.53 11.73 21.41
C LEU A 161 -0.32 11.32 20.20
N ASN A 162 -1.07 10.23 20.35
CA ASN A 162 -1.96 9.72 19.31
C ASN A 162 -3.28 10.48 19.33
N LEU A 163 -3.55 11.25 18.29
CA LEU A 163 -4.78 12.02 18.14
C LEU A 163 -5.89 11.24 17.42
N ARG A 164 -5.60 10.00 16.97
CA ARG A 164 -6.57 9.19 16.24
C ARG A 164 -7.12 9.89 14.99
N GLY A 165 -8.39 9.69 14.64
CA GLY A 165 -9.05 10.34 13.51
C GLY A 165 -8.95 9.56 12.20
N ASN A 166 -8.72 8.25 12.26
CA ASN A 166 -8.65 7.37 11.09
C ASN A 166 -10.03 7.17 10.46
N GLN A 167 -10.27 7.82 9.32
CA GLN A 167 -11.51 7.72 8.54
C GLN A 167 -11.48 6.60 7.49
N ARG A 168 -10.48 5.73 7.52
CA ARG A 168 -10.39 4.54 6.66
C ARG A 168 -10.99 3.31 7.31
N THR A 169 -11.28 3.37 8.60
CA THR A 169 -12.02 2.36 9.36
C THR A 169 -13.53 2.49 9.14
N SER A 170 -14.29 1.48 9.50
CA SER A 170 -15.75 1.44 9.40
C SER A 170 -16.39 0.98 10.71
N GLY A 171 -17.71 1.18 10.83
CA GLY A 171 -18.47 0.71 11.98
C GLY A 171 -18.03 1.37 13.29
N GLU A 172 -17.97 0.57 14.34
CA GLU A 172 -17.62 1.01 15.69
C GLU A 172 -16.19 1.55 15.81
N LEU A 173 -15.23 0.95 15.09
CA LEU A 173 -13.85 1.45 15.05
C LEU A 173 -13.79 2.89 14.55
N SER A 174 -14.54 3.22 13.50
CA SER A 174 -14.59 4.58 12.97
C SER A 174 -15.21 5.57 13.95
N ARG A 175 -16.20 5.13 14.75
CA ARG A 175 -16.79 5.97 15.81
C ARG A 175 -15.79 6.26 16.92
N LYS A 176 -15.04 5.25 17.36
CA LYS A 176 -13.98 5.39 18.37
C LYS A 176 -12.87 6.34 17.90
N GLU A 177 -12.49 6.27 16.63
CA GLU A 177 -11.53 7.18 16.04
C GLU A 177 -11.95 8.66 16.12
N GLY A 178 -13.25 8.93 16.12
CA GLY A 178 -13.82 10.26 16.28
C GLY A 178 -13.51 11.22 15.12
N GLY A 179 -13.54 12.51 15.40
CA GLY A 179 -13.32 13.55 14.40
C GLY A 179 -11.88 13.57 13.85
N LYS A 180 -11.74 13.76 12.53
CA LYS A 180 -10.44 13.97 11.89
C LYS A 180 -9.83 15.33 12.24
N ILE A 181 -8.53 15.40 12.43
CA ILE A 181 -7.84 16.64 12.85
C ILE A 181 -7.83 17.69 11.74
N PHE A 182 -7.48 17.30 10.51
CA PHE A 182 -7.39 18.21 9.36
C PHE A 182 -8.66 18.15 8.50
N GLY A 183 -9.20 19.33 8.15
CA GLY A 183 -10.51 19.46 7.50
C GLY A 183 -10.57 18.91 6.08
N SER A 184 -9.59 19.18 5.23
CA SER A 184 -9.60 18.83 3.81
C SER A 184 -8.70 17.63 3.50
N GLY A 185 -9.23 16.66 2.76
CA GLY A 185 -8.45 15.62 2.06
C GLY A 185 -7.88 14.48 2.89
N SER A 186 -7.32 14.69 4.08
CA SER A 186 -6.69 13.62 4.85
C SER A 186 -7.73 12.74 5.57
N ARG A 187 -7.59 11.42 5.44
CA ARG A 187 -8.40 10.39 6.11
C ARG A 187 -7.55 9.52 7.04
N THR A 188 -6.30 9.90 7.28
CA THR A 188 -5.34 9.16 8.10
C THR A 188 -5.41 9.58 9.56
N PRO A 189 -5.07 8.68 10.52
CA PRO A 189 -4.87 9.06 11.90
C PRO A 189 -3.71 10.05 12.02
N ILE A 190 -3.71 10.86 13.05
CA ILE A 190 -2.67 11.87 13.30
C ILE A 190 -1.97 11.57 14.61
N ALA A 191 -0.66 11.65 14.60
CA ALA A 191 0.18 11.61 15.80
C ALA A 191 1.10 12.82 15.89
N ILE A 192 1.29 13.32 17.11
CA ILE A 192 2.37 14.27 17.45
C ILE A 192 3.49 13.45 18.07
N THR A 193 4.66 13.50 17.46
CA THR A 193 5.81 12.67 17.85
C THR A 193 7.00 13.55 18.18
N PHE A 194 7.64 13.27 19.32
CA PHE A 194 8.92 13.87 19.69
C PHE A 194 9.95 12.76 19.80
N LEU A 195 11.01 12.83 18.99
CA LEU A 195 12.16 11.94 19.02
C LEU A 195 13.34 12.70 19.58
N VAL A 196 13.92 12.22 20.69
CA VAL A 196 14.98 12.92 21.42
C VAL A 196 16.27 12.11 21.36
N LYS A 197 17.33 12.68 20.78
CA LYS A 197 18.71 12.17 20.89
C LYS A 197 19.41 12.93 22.03
N ASN A 198 19.78 12.22 23.09
CA ASN A 198 20.55 12.81 24.20
C ASN A 198 21.85 12.01 24.40
N PRO A 199 23.01 12.54 23.98
CA PRO A 199 24.30 11.83 24.09
C PRO A 199 24.63 11.37 25.48
N ALA A 200 24.23 12.12 26.51
CA ALA A 200 24.45 11.77 27.90
C ALA A 200 23.67 10.55 28.42
N LYS A 201 22.69 10.10 27.64
CA LYS A 201 21.82 8.95 27.96
C LYS A 201 21.92 7.81 26.93
N LYS A 202 22.94 7.81 26.08
CA LYS A 202 23.08 6.85 24.97
C LYS A 202 23.15 5.39 25.46
N GLU A 203 23.67 5.14 26.63
CA GLU A 203 23.80 3.79 27.22
C GLU A 203 22.49 3.26 27.86
N LEU A 204 21.45 4.08 27.92
CA LEU A 204 20.18 3.69 28.52
C LEU A 204 19.24 3.17 27.46
N LYS A 205 18.42 2.17 27.82
CA LYS A 205 17.33 1.71 26.97
C LYS A 205 16.39 2.88 26.69
N THR A 206 15.95 3.01 25.41
CA THR A 206 15.03 4.05 24.94
C THR A 206 13.73 4.03 25.71
N GLY A 207 13.35 5.16 26.29
CA GLY A 207 12.05 5.35 26.92
C GLY A 207 10.99 5.75 25.89
N ILE A 208 9.98 4.90 25.71
CA ILE A 208 8.85 5.19 24.80
C ILE A 208 7.64 5.58 25.63
N HIS A 209 7.22 6.83 25.51
CA HIS A 209 6.09 7.43 26.20
C HIS A 209 4.93 7.62 25.23
N TYR A 210 3.81 7.00 25.50
CA TYR A 210 2.64 7.02 24.65
C TYR A 210 1.43 7.59 25.41
N HIS A 211 0.68 8.45 24.77
CA HIS A 211 -0.61 8.93 25.25
C HIS A 211 -1.65 8.86 24.15
N ASP A 212 -2.75 8.20 24.40
CA ASP A 212 -3.90 8.15 23.51
C ASP A 212 -4.92 9.20 23.94
N ILE A 213 -5.41 10.00 22.98
CA ILE A 213 -6.33 11.10 23.28
C ILE A 213 -7.71 10.64 23.72
N GLY A 214 -8.08 9.39 23.45
CA GLY A 214 -9.36 8.78 23.84
C GLY A 214 -10.37 8.57 22.71
N ASP A 215 -11.42 7.81 23.04
CA ASP A 215 -12.50 7.40 22.14
C ASP A 215 -13.56 8.50 21.92
N TYR A 216 -14.22 8.46 20.76
CA TYR A 216 -15.45 9.23 20.42
C TYR A 216 -15.33 10.76 20.46
N LEU A 217 -14.12 11.31 20.51
CA LEU A 217 -13.90 12.76 20.61
C LEU A 217 -14.14 13.46 19.27
N THR A 218 -14.83 14.60 19.31
CA THR A 218 -14.91 15.48 18.14
C THR A 218 -13.55 16.15 17.86
N ARG A 219 -13.39 16.69 16.66
CA ARG A 219 -12.20 17.47 16.30
C ARG A 219 -11.92 18.62 17.28
N GLU A 220 -12.97 19.37 17.65
CA GLU A 220 -12.89 20.52 18.53
C GLU A 220 -12.45 20.11 19.93
N GLN A 221 -12.97 19.00 20.45
CA GLN A 221 -12.55 18.44 21.74
C GLN A 221 -11.07 18.05 21.74
N LYS A 222 -10.62 17.33 20.71
CA LYS A 222 -9.21 16.95 20.56
C LYS A 222 -8.29 18.18 20.52
N LEU A 223 -8.62 19.18 19.69
CA LEU A 223 -7.83 20.40 19.58
C LEU A 223 -7.79 21.20 20.89
N LYS A 224 -8.91 21.22 21.62
CA LYS A 224 -8.96 21.85 22.95
C LYS A 224 -8.05 21.13 23.94
N MET A 225 -8.10 19.78 23.98
CA MET A 225 -7.22 18.98 24.85
C MET A 225 -5.75 19.23 24.55
N VAL A 226 -5.35 19.19 23.26
CA VAL A 226 -3.97 19.49 22.85
C VAL A 226 -3.54 20.90 23.31
N LYS A 227 -4.40 21.90 23.15
CA LYS A 227 -4.15 23.25 23.63
C LYS A 227 -3.97 23.31 25.16
N ASP A 228 -4.78 22.55 25.88
CA ASP A 228 -4.77 22.50 27.35
C ASP A 228 -3.54 21.74 27.90
N PHE A 229 -2.96 20.82 27.15
CA PHE A 229 -1.69 20.12 27.52
C PHE A 229 -0.51 21.07 27.58
N ARG A 230 -0.40 22.03 26.67
CA ARG A 230 0.67 23.04 26.57
C ARG A 230 2.08 22.48 26.35
N SER A 231 2.49 21.44 27.07
CA SER A 231 3.81 20.82 26.96
C SER A 231 3.76 19.32 27.25
N ILE A 232 4.80 18.59 26.86
CA ILE A 232 4.96 17.16 27.18
C ILE A 232 5.14 16.89 28.67
N SER A 233 5.47 17.91 29.46
CA SER A 233 5.62 17.83 30.93
C SER A 233 4.30 18.13 31.66
N SER A 234 3.20 18.28 30.95
CA SER A 234 1.90 18.58 31.56
C SER A 234 1.42 17.42 32.44
N GLN A 235 0.97 17.72 33.63
CA GLN A 235 0.33 16.74 34.51
C GLN A 235 -1.01 16.21 33.98
N LYS A 236 -1.56 16.82 32.92
CA LYS A 236 -2.76 16.36 32.23
C LYS A 236 -2.48 15.25 31.22
N LEU A 237 -1.22 15.00 30.91
CA LEU A 237 -0.76 13.92 30.04
C LEU A 237 -0.42 12.71 30.91
N ASP A 238 -1.23 11.67 30.80
CA ASP A 238 -0.95 10.36 31.37
C ASP A 238 -0.10 9.56 30.38
N TRP A 239 1.20 9.58 30.60
CA TRP A 239 2.15 8.87 29.73
C TRP A 239 2.25 7.40 30.11
N GLN A 240 1.78 6.54 29.23
CA GLN A 240 2.00 5.11 29.30
C GLN A 240 3.42 4.79 28.80
N ILE A 241 4.17 4.00 29.57
CA ILE A 241 5.49 3.51 29.13
C ILE A 241 5.28 2.27 28.28
N ILE A 242 5.67 2.34 27.02
CA ILE A 242 5.60 1.23 26.08
C ILE A 242 6.84 0.35 26.21
N THR A 243 6.64 -0.96 26.31
CA THR A 243 7.68 -1.96 26.12
C THR A 243 7.35 -2.71 24.83
N PRO A 244 8.13 -2.48 23.75
CA PRO A 244 7.92 -3.18 22.49
C PRO A 244 8.09 -4.69 22.66
N ASN A 245 7.32 -5.46 21.87
CA ASN A 245 7.53 -6.91 21.77
C ASN A 245 8.69 -7.22 20.79
N GLU A 246 9.02 -8.51 20.61
CA GLU A 246 10.08 -8.96 19.69
C GLU A 246 9.84 -8.55 18.23
N LYS A 247 8.59 -8.32 17.84
CA LYS A 247 8.19 -7.86 16.51
C LYS A 247 8.20 -6.34 16.37
N ALA A 248 8.70 -5.61 17.38
CA ALA A 248 8.69 -4.15 17.49
C ALA A 248 7.25 -3.57 17.38
N ASP A 249 6.24 -4.28 17.86
CA ASP A 249 4.92 -3.70 18.03
C ASP A 249 4.92 -2.84 19.30
N TRP A 250 4.56 -1.57 19.16
CA TRP A 250 4.46 -0.63 20.29
C TRP A 250 3.06 -0.66 20.89
N ILE A 251 2.06 -0.52 20.03
CA ILE A 251 0.64 -0.59 20.41
C ILE A 251 -0.02 -1.72 19.61
N ASN A 252 -1.18 -2.18 20.05
CA ASN A 252 -1.89 -3.30 19.39
C ASN A 252 -0.96 -4.52 19.19
N GLN A 253 -0.15 -4.83 20.20
CA GLN A 253 0.83 -5.91 20.14
C GLN A 253 0.15 -7.22 19.74
N ARG A 254 0.71 -7.86 18.71
CA ARG A 254 0.22 -9.16 18.23
C ARG A 254 0.54 -10.22 19.27
N ASP A 255 -0.44 -11.04 19.61
CA ASP A 255 -0.18 -12.26 20.33
C ASP A 255 0.52 -13.29 19.42
N GLY A 256 1.25 -14.22 20.02
CA GLY A 256 1.96 -15.28 19.27
C GLY A 256 1.04 -16.37 18.70
N ILE A 257 -0.27 -16.27 18.87
CA ILE A 257 -1.24 -17.29 18.45
C ILE A 257 -1.18 -17.46 16.92
N PHE A 258 -1.04 -16.32 16.19
CA PHE A 258 -0.97 -16.35 14.73
C PHE A 258 0.19 -17.21 14.19
N ASP A 259 1.34 -17.20 14.87
CA ASP A 259 2.53 -17.93 14.44
C ASP A 259 2.39 -19.46 14.64
N ASN A 260 1.41 -19.88 15.46
CA ASN A 260 1.06 -21.28 15.69
C ASN A 260 -0.05 -21.79 14.76
N LEU A 261 -0.64 -20.91 13.94
CA LEU A 261 -1.67 -21.31 12.98
C LEU A 261 -1.04 -21.92 11.73
N ILE A 262 -1.65 -22.99 11.25
CA ILE A 262 -1.27 -23.60 9.98
C ILE A 262 -1.62 -22.63 8.84
N PRO A 263 -0.66 -22.23 8.00
CA PRO A 263 -0.94 -21.33 6.87
C PRO A 263 -1.80 -22.06 5.82
N LEU A 264 -2.75 -21.35 5.23
CA LEU A 264 -3.52 -21.90 4.11
C LEU A 264 -2.64 -22.21 2.90
N PHE A 265 -1.56 -21.44 2.71
CA PHE A 265 -0.59 -21.66 1.65
C PHE A 265 0.79 -21.19 2.12
N ASP A 266 1.79 -22.04 1.92
CA ASP A 266 3.18 -21.73 2.16
C ASP A 266 4.03 -22.24 0.98
N ASN A 267 4.77 -21.33 0.34
CA ASN A 267 5.65 -21.65 -0.79
C ASN A 267 7.13 -21.80 -0.40
N THR A 268 7.46 -21.62 0.88
CA THR A 268 8.85 -21.71 1.39
C THR A 268 9.21 -23.08 1.91
N ILE A 269 8.41 -23.61 2.82
CA ILE A 269 8.66 -24.88 3.48
C ILE A 269 7.64 -25.97 3.12
N GLY A 270 6.61 -25.63 2.34
CA GLY A 270 5.57 -26.57 1.90
C GLY A 270 4.65 -27.08 3.01
N GLN A 271 4.62 -26.40 4.15
CA GLN A 271 3.77 -26.74 5.31
C GLN A 271 2.47 -25.94 5.32
N GLY A 272 1.85 -25.78 4.16
CA GLY A 272 0.55 -25.14 4.02
C GLY A 272 -0.58 -26.13 3.79
N PHE A 273 -1.82 -25.67 3.91
CA PHE A 273 -3.00 -26.48 3.67
C PHE A 273 -3.19 -26.83 2.19
N PHE A 274 -2.91 -25.86 1.30
CA PHE A 274 -3.11 -25.99 -0.14
C PHE A 274 -1.81 -25.82 -0.94
N ASN A 275 -1.71 -26.59 -2.02
CA ASN A 275 -0.60 -26.53 -2.96
C ASN A 275 -0.69 -25.30 -3.90
N TYR A 276 -1.89 -24.73 -4.08
CA TYR A 276 -2.18 -23.70 -5.07
C TYR A 276 -3.06 -22.60 -4.49
N ILE A 277 -2.74 -21.36 -4.83
CA ILE A 277 -3.49 -20.16 -4.42
C ILE A 277 -3.76 -19.25 -5.62
N PRO A 278 -4.60 -19.66 -6.58
CA PRO A 278 -5.01 -18.77 -7.66
C PRO A 278 -5.80 -17.58 -7.12
N ILE A 279 -5.89 -16.54 -7.95
CA ILE A 279 -6.72 -15.37 -7.71
C ILE A 279 -7.94 -15.40 -8.62
N GLY A 280 -9.00 -14.71 -8.24
CA GLY A 280 -10.16 -14.51 -9.10
C GLY A 280 -9.80 -13.79 -10.41
N VAL A 281 -10.64 -13.95 -11.42
CA VAL A 281 -10.46 -13.34 -12.74
C VAL A 281 -10.71 -11.82 -12.66
N LEU A 282 -9.78 -11.03 -13.18
CA LEU A 282 -9.94 -9.58 -13.36
C LEU A 282 -9.97 -9.26 -14.85
N SER A 283 -11.13 -8.91 -15.37
CA SER A 283 -11.29 -8.61 -16.80
C SER A 283 -10.81 -7.21 -17.18
N SER A 284 -11.01 -6.21 -16.30
CA SER A 284 -10.88 -4.76 -16.55
C SER A 284 -11.74 -4.25 -17.72
N ARG A 285 -12.68 -5.07 -18.19
CA ARG A 285 -13.64 -4.75 -19.27
C ARG A 285 -14.93 -5.55 -19.17
N ASP A 286 -15.50 -5.65 -17.97
CA ASP A 286 -16.68 -6.48 -17.67
C ASP A 286 -17.83 -6.25 -18.65
N SER A 287 -18.11 -4.99 -19.04
CA SER A 287 -19.18 -4.64 -19.99
C SER A 287 -19.04 -5.28 -21.37
N TRP A 288 -17.84 -5.73 -21.72
CA TRP A 288 -17.55 -6.39 -23.00
C TRP A 288 -17.48 -7.90 -22.87
N VAL A 289 -16.81 -8.41 -21.85
CA VAL A 289 -16.49 -9.84 -21.72
C VAL A 289 -17.40 -10.59 -20.76
N CYS A 290 -18.35 -9.90 -20.13
CA CYS A 290 -19.30 -10.49 -19.19
C CYS A 290 -20.74 -10.07 -19.50
N ASN A 291 -21.69 -11.02 -19.50
CA ASN A 291 -23.12 -10.71 -19.63
C ASN A 291 -23.97 -11.86 -19.04
N PHE A 292 -25.21 -11.55 -18.64
CA PHE A 292 -26.20 -12.54 -18.23
C PHE A 292 -26.79 -13.31 -19.42
N ASP A 293 -26.90 -12.64 -20.56
CA ASP A 293 -27.35 -13.23 -21.80
C ASP A 293 -26.17 -13.62 -22.68
N LYS A 294 -26.10 -14.89 -23.05
CA LYS A 294 -25.02 -15.44 -23.87
C LYS A 294 -24.98 -14.80 -25.28
N ASN A 295 -26.11 -14.55 -25.89
CA ASN A 295 -26.16 -13.99 -27.24
C ASN A 295 -25.67 -12.54 -27.25
N THR A 296 -26.08 -11.76 -26.26
CA THR A 296 -25.59 -10.39 -26.06
C THR A 296 -24.09 -10.38 -25.81
N LEU A 297 -23.56 -11.30 -25.01
CA LEU A 297 -22.12 -11.45 -24.79
C LEU A 297 -21.39 -11.70 -26.11
N LEU A 298 -21.81 -12.69 -26.88
CA LEU A 298 -21.19 -13.04 -28.16
C LEU A 298 -21.19 -11.84 -29.13
N SER A 299 -22.29 -11.10 -29.21
CA SER A 299 -22.39 -9.87 -30.02
C SER A 299 -21.39 -8.80 -29.55
N ASN A 300 -21.30 -8.57 -28.26
CA ASN A 300 -20.36 -7.59 -27.69
C ASN A 300 -18.91 -7.97 -27.97
N ILE A 301 -18.55 -9.24 -27.81
CA ILE A 301 -17.20 -9.76 -28.09
C ILE A 301 -16.84 -9.59 -29.55
N ASN A 302 -17.73 -9.98 -30.48
CA ASN A 302 -17.47 -9.80 -31.92
C ASN A 302 -17.23 -8.33 -32.27
N ARG A 303 -18.05 -7.43 -31.75
CA ARG A 303 -17.87 -5.99 -31.95
C ARG A 303 -16.55 -5.50 -31.36
N MET A 304 -16.19 -5.95 -30.17
CA MET A 304 -14.95 -5.55 -29.51
C MET A 304 -13.72 -6.06 -30.29
N ILE A 305 -13.71 -7.31 -30.72
CA ILE A 305 -12.62 -7.90 -31.52
C ILE A 305 -12.47 -7.17 -32.85
N ASN A 306 -13.57 -6.86 -33.55
CA ASN A 306 -13.53 -6.10 -34.79
C ASN A 306 -12.98 -4.69 -34.56
N ASN A 307 -13.41 -3.99 -33.52
CA ASN A 307 -12.87 -2.66 -33.16
C ASN A 307 -11.39 -2.73 -32.84
N TYR A 308 -10.95 -3.75 -32.09
CA TYR A 308 -9.55 -3.96 -31.78
C TYR A 308 -8.72 -4.21 -33.04
N ASN A 309 -9.10 -5.18 -33.86
CA ASN A 309 -8.37 -5.54 -35.08
C ASN A 309 -8.30 -4.36 -36.06
N THR A 310 -9.38 -3.59 -36.22
CA THR A 310 -9.38 -2.36 -37.03
C THR A 310 -8.44 -1.30 -36.44
N SER A 311 -8.39 -1.17 -35.12
CA SER A 311 -7.54 -0.16 -34.45
C SER A 311 -6.06 -0.42 -34.66
N ILE A 312 -5.62 -1.68 -34.76
CA ILE A 312 -4.22 -2.05 -34.88
C ILE A 312 -3.74 -2.32 -36.32
N SER A 313 -4.66 -2.60 -37.28
CA SER A 313 -4.30 -3.01 -38.65
C SER A 313 -3.63 -1.93 -39.50
N HIS A 314 -3.78 -0.65 -39.16
CA HIS A 314 -3.39 0.48 -40.00
C HIS A 314 -2.45 1.51 -39.33
N ARG A 315 -1.92 1.24 -38.15
CA ARG A 315 -1.21 2.27 -37.38
C ARG A 315 0.10 1.78 -36.77
N LYS A 316 1.10 2.68 -36.71
CA LYS A 316 2.24 2.51 -35.83
C LYS A 316 1.78 2.65 -34.37
N ALA A 317 2.49 2.03 -33.45
CA ALA A 317 2.15 2.01 -32.03
C ALA A 317 1.85 3.41 -31.42
N GLU A 318 2.49 4.44 -31.96
CA GLU A 318 2.36 5.85 -31.55
C GLU A 318 1.01 6.48 -31.96
N ASP A 319 0.29 5.88 -32.92
CA ASP A 319 -0.95 6.41 -33.52
C ASP A 319 -2.23 5.74 -32.99
N PHE A 320 -2.15 4.81 -32.02
CA PHE A 320 -3.34 4.13 -31.50
C PHE A 320 -4.31 5.12 -30.84
N ASN A 321 -5.44 5.33 -31.46
CA ASN A 321 -6.53 6.08 -30.85
C ASN A 321 -7.26 5.16 -29.85
N TYR A 322 -6.82 5.22 -28.59
CA TYR A 322 -7.42 4.47 -27.49
C TYR A 322 -8.78 5.06 -27.10
N ASN A 323 -9.77 4.89 -27.95
CA ASN A 323 -11.12 5.35 -27.63
C ASN A 323 -11.79 4.42 -26.61
N PRO A 324 -12.02 4.86 -25.37
CA PRO A 324 -12.59 4.03 -24.31
C PRO A 324 -14.03 3.60 -24.58
N THR A 325 -14.76 4.30 -25.49
CA THR A 325 -16.14 3.95 -25.82
C THR A 325 -16.26 2.80 -26.82
N GLN A 326 -15.17 2.46 -27.50
CA GLN A 326 -15.13 1.39 -28.51
C GLN A 326 -14.51 0.11 -27.98
N ILE A 327 -13.55 0.22 -27.06
CA ILE A 327 -12.84 -0.91 -26.45
C ILE A 327 -12.50 -0.52 -25.02
N GLY A 328 -12.69 -1.44 -24.06
CA GLY A 328 -12.14 -1.30 -22.70
C GLY A 328 -10.63 -1.53 -22.69
N TRP A 329 -9.84 -0.52 -23.03
CA TRP A 329 -8.39 -0.60 -23.05
C TRP A 329 -7.81 -0.74 -21.64
N SER A 330 -6.96 -1.75 -21.46
CA SER A 330 -6.21 -1.98 -20.22
C SER A 330 -4.72 -2.11 -20.51
N ALA A 331 -3.89 -2.15 -19.48
CA ALA A 331 -2.45 -2.24 -19.65
C ALA A 331 -2.02 -3.52 -20.41
N ASN A 332 -2.67 -4.64 -20.13
CA ASN A 332 -2.39 -5.90 -20.83
C ASN A 332 -2.81 -5.83 -22.30
N LEU A 333 -4.04 -5.38 -22.59
CA LEU A 333 -4.54 -5.30 -23.96
C LEU A 333 -3.70 -4.33 -24.81
N LYS A 334 -3.22 -3.22 -24.23
CA LYS A 334 -2.29 -2.31 -24.89
C LYS A 334 -0.98 -2.99 -25.26
N LYS A 335 -0.42 -3.82 -24.38
CA LYS A 335 0.78 -4.61 -24.68
C LYS A 335 0.55 -5.57 -25.82
N VAL A 336 -0.58 -6.29 -25.82
CA VAL A 336 -0.96 -7.20 -26.93
C VAL A 336 -1.10 -6.42 -28.24
N ALA A 337 -1.75 -5.25 -28.22
CA ALA A 337 -1.89 -4.41 -29.40
C ALA A 337 -0.54 -3.96 -29.98
N LEU A 338 0.44 -3.64 -29.13
CA LEU A 338 1.79 -3.25 -29.55
C LEU A 338 2.57 -4.36 -30.28
N THR A 339 2.21 -5.63 -30.05
CA THR A 339 2.79 -6.76 -30.79
C THR A 339 2.19 -6.96 -32.20
N GLY A 340 1.14 -6.21 -32.54
CA GLY A 340 0.41 -6.38 -33.79
C GLY A 340 -0.45 -7.66 -33.85
N HIS A 341 -0.63 -8.34 -32.72
CA HIS A 341 -1.41 -9.58 -32.65
C HIS A 341 -2.90 -9.33 -32.90
N LEU A 342 -3.46 -9.94 -33.96
CA LEU A 342 -4.89 -9.92 -34.24
C LEU A 342 -5.63 -10.92 -33.35
N LEU A 343 -6.80 -10.54 -32.89
CA LEU A 343 -7.67 -11.39 -32.09
C LEU A 343 -8.67 -12.13 -32.95
N ASN A 344 -8.90 -13.40 -32.63
CA ASN A 344 -9.91 -14.22 -33.26
C ASN A 344 -11.09 -14.46 -32.31
N PHE A 345 -12.27 -14.56 -32.87
CA PHE A 345 -13.46 -14.92 -32.10
C PHE A 345 -13.51 -16.46 -31.93
N ILE A 346 -13.56 -16.92 -30.67
CA ILE A 346 -13.56 -18.33 -30.28
C ILE A 346 -14.82 -18.60 -29.44
N PRO A 347 -15.94 -19.10 -30.03
CA PRO A 347 -17.20 -19.30 -29.31
C PRO A 347 -17.08 -20.22 -28.08
N GLU A 348 -16.15 -21.17 -28.10
CA GLU A 348 -15.87 -22.14 -27.05
C GLU A 348 -15.25 -21.50 -25.81
N SER A 349 -14.72 -20.27 -25.91
CA SER A 349 -14.19 -19.50 -24.78
C SER A 349 -15.27 -18.97 -23.83
N VAL A 350 -16.56 -19.16 -24.16
CA VAL A 350 -17.67 -18.76 -23.27
C VAL A 350 -17.87 -19.79 -22.17
N THR A 351 -17.73 -19.34 -20.92
CA THR A 351 -17.92 -20.17 -19.73
C THR A 351 -18.86 -19.50 -18.73
N ILE A 352 -19.39 -20.28 -17.79
CA ILE A 352 -20.13 -19.74 -16.65
C ILE A 352 -19.14 -19.37 -15.57
N TYR A 353 -19.32 -18.19 -14.96
CA TYR A 353 -18.54 -17.78 -13.82
C TYR A 353 -19.38 -17.06 -12.76
N THR A 354 -18.87 -16.98 -11.54
CA THR A 354 -19.51 -16.24 -10.45
C THR A 354 -18.94 -14.82 -10.43
N TYR A 355 -19.73 -13.87 -10.96
CA TYR A 355 -19.34 -12.46 -11.14
C TYR A 355 -19.24 -11.71 -9.82
N ARG A 356 -20.27 -11.83 -8.97
CA ARG A 356 -20.33 -11.29 -7.60
C ARG A 356 -20.94 -12.36 -6.71
N LEU A 357 -20.97 -12.14 -5.41
CA LEU A 357 -21.65 -13.04 -4.48
C LEU A 357 -23.05 -13.39 -4.99
N PHE A 358 -23.34 -14.70 -5.10
CA PHE A 358 -24.63 -15.25 -5.54
C PHE A 358 -25.07 -14.93 -6.97
N GLN A 359 -24.17 -14.36 -7.80
CA GLN A 359 -24.51 -13.93 -9.13
C GLN A 359 -23.69 -14.67 -10.19
N LYS A 360 -24.31 -15.57 -10.92
CA LYS A 360 -23.72 -16.27 -12.07
C LYS A 360 -23.96 -15.48 -13.35
N SER A 361 -22.95 -15.45 -14.23
CA SER A 361 -22.98 -14.80 -15.53
C SER A 361 -22.16 -15.60 -16.54
N TYR A 362 -22.29 -15.29 -17.82
CA TYR A 362 -21.38 -15.77 -18.85
C TYR A 362 -20.15 -14.88 -18.93
N LEU A 363 -18.96 -15.50 -19.01
CA LEU A 363 -17.66 -14.86 -19.23
C LEU A 363 -17.06 -15.38 -20.53
N TYR A 364 -16.55 -14.49 -21.35
CA TYR A 364 -15.68 -14.86 -22.44
C TYR A 364 -14.24 -14.94 -21.92
N TYR A 365 -13.80 -16.17 -21.61
CA TYR A 365 -12.52 -16.43 -20.98
C TYR A 365 -11.44 -16.69 -22.02
N GLU A 366 -10.95 -15.63 -22.66
CA GLU A 366 -9.82 -15.63 -23.57
C GLU A 366 -8.69 -14.79 -22.94
N ARG A 367 -7.50 -15.38 -22.77
CA ARG A 367 -6.41 -14.80 -21.95
C ARG A 367 -5.94 -13.44 -22.43
N SER A 368 -5.89 -13.21 -23.72
CA SER A 368 -5.49 -11.92 -24.32
C SER A 368 -6.51 -10.81 -24.05
N LEU A 369 -7.77 -11.17 -23.80
CA LEU A 369 -8.85 -10.26 -23.50
C LEU A 369 -9.14 -10.08 -22.00
N ILE A 370 -8.43 -10.78 -21.14
CA ILE A 370 -8.58 -10.70 -19.69
C ILE A 370 -7.32 -10.06 -19.08
N GLU A 371 -7.46 -9.04 -18.26
CA GLU A 371 -6.33 -8.31 -17.67
C GLU A 371 -5.48 -9.20 -16.75
N ARG A 372 -6.16 -9.96 -15.88
CA ARG A 372 -5.53 -10.98 -15.03
C ARG A 372 -6.36 -12.26 -15.14
N PRO A 373 -6.03 -13.13 -16.10
CA PRO A 373 -6.82 -14.33 -16.34
C PRO A 373 -6.69 -15.36 -15.22
N GLY A 374 -5.63 -15.30 -14.40
CA GLY A 374 -5.34 -16.35 -13.44
C GLY A 374 -4.93 -17.66 -14.13
N GLN A 375 -5.11 -18.78 -13.42
CA GLN A 375 -4.76 -20.12 -13.89
C GLN A 375 -5.98 -21.05 -13.99
N TRP A 376 -7.13 -20.48 -14.31
CA TRP A 376 -8.42 -21.18 -14.28
C TRP A 376 -8.54 -22.31 -15.30
N GLN A 377 -7.75 -22.33 -16.36
CA GLN A 377 -7.61 -23.45 -17.29
C GLN A 377 -7.09 -24.74 -16.62
N HIS A 378 -6.37 -24.61 -15.50
CA HIS A 378 -5.91 -25.74 -14.70
C HIS A 378 -6.87 -26.11 -13.55
N ILE A 379 -7.87 -25.28 -13.30
CA ILE A 379 -8.84 -25.51 -12.22
C ILE A 379 -10.14 -26.07 -12.78
N PHE A 380 -10.63 -25.49 -13.86
CA PHE A 380 -11.84 -25.93 -14.57
C PHE A 380 -11.54 -26.19 -16.06
N PRO A 381 -10.70 -27.19 -16.40
CA PRO A 381 -10.57 -27.57 -17.79
C PRO A 381 -11.86 -28.23 -18.29
N PRO A 382 -12.11 -28.28 -19.61
CA PRO A 382 -13.31 -28.89 -20.16
C PRO A 382 -13.57 -30.31 -19.63
N ASN A 383 -14.81 -30.57 -19.28
CA ASN A 383 -15.30 -31.87 -18.79
C ASN A 383 -14.68 -32.35 -17.46
N CYS A 384 -14.01 -31.48 -16.71
CA CYS A 384 -13.45 -31.82 -15.41
C CYS A 384 -14.27 -31.16 -14.28
N TYR A 385 -14.53 -31.94 -13.23
CA TYR A 385 -15.21 -31.47 -12.02
C TYR A 385 -14.22 -30.91 -11.04
N ASN A 386 -14.55 -29.76 -10.43
CA ASN A 386 -13.77 -29.20 -9.32
C ASN A 386 -14.66 -28.40 -8.36
N GLN A 387 -14.12 -28.21 -7.16
CA GLN A 387 -14.63 -27.29 -6.15
C GLN A 387 -13.51 -26.34 -5.73
N VAL A 388 -13.87 -25.10 -5.45
CA VAL A 388 -12.91 -24.07 -5.08
C VAL A 388 -13.46 -23.31 -3.89
N ILE A 389 -12.69 -23.20 -2.82
CA ILE A 389 -12.97 -22.27 -1.74
C ILE A 389 -12.51 -20.88 -2.20
N GLY A 390 -13.45 -19.97 -2.37
CA GLY A 390 -13.16 -18.55 -2.58
C GLY A 390 -13.26 -17.81 -1.26
N MET A 391 -12.28 -16.99 -0.93
CA MET A 391 -12.29 -16.17 0.26
C MET A 391 -11.85 -14.73 -0.02
N LYS A 392 -12.27 -13.84 0.86
CA LYS A 392 -11.82 -12.46 0.85
C LYS A 392 -10.30 -12.38 0.90
N GLY A 393 -9.72 -11.54 0.03
CA GLY A 393 -8.30 -11.24 0.05
C GLY A 393 -7.90 -10.32 1.21
N THR A 394 -6.60 -10.23 1.43
CA THR A 394 -6.01 -9.29 2.39
C THR A 394 -6.13 -7.84 1.88
N GLY A 395 -6.39 -6.89 2.75
CA GLY A 395 -6.45 -5.46 2.44
C GLY A 395 -7.82 -4.87 2.16
N GLY A 396 -8.89 -5.66 2.24
CA GLY A 396 -10.26 -5.16 2.23
C GLY A 396 -10.76 -4.78 3.62
N ASN A 397 -11.77 -3.90 3.67
CA ASN A 397 -12.32 -3.36 4.92
C ASN A 397 -13.57 -4.11 5.42
N LYS A 398 -14.06 -5.11 4.67
CA LYS A 398 -15.22 -5.92 5.05
C LYS A 398 -14.80 -7.08 5.93
N ASP A 399 -15.76 -7.65 6.65
CA ASP A 399 -15.56 -8.81 7.50
C ASP A 399 -15.08 -10.03 6.69
N PHE A 400 -14.42 -10.96 7.36
CA PHE A 400 -13.98 -12.21 6.77
C PHE A 400 -15.17 -12.97 6.19
N SER A 401 -15.02 -13.45 4.96
CA SER A 401 -16.04 -14.24 4.27
C SER A 401 -15.40 -15.27 3.35
N LEU A 402 -15.98 -16.44 3.29
CA LEU A 402 -15.60 -17.52 2.38
C LEU A 402 -16.84 -18.26 1.87
N PHE A 403 -16.76 -18.79 0.64
CA PHE A 403 -17.79 -19.64 0.05
C PHE A 403 -17.16 -20.74 -0.82
N LEU A 404 -17.93 -21.81 -1.04
CA LEU A 404 -17.56 -22.88 -1.96
C LEU A 404 -18.16 -22.64 -3.33
N TYR A 405 -17.35 -22.80 -4.37
CA TYR A 405 -17.73 -22.56 -5.76
C TYR A 405 -17.41 -23.77 -6.64
N ASN A 406 -18.19 -23.92 -7.69
CA ASN A 406 -17.97 -24.90 -8.76
C ASN A 406 -17.82 -24.23 -10.14
N THR A 407 -17.42 -22.96 -10.16
CA THR A 407 -17.23 -22.15 -11.36
C THR A 407 -16.01 -21.24 -11.18
N ILE A 408 -15.53 -20.65 -12.26
CA ILE A 408 -14.58 -19.54 -12.22
C ILE A 408 -15.14 -18.41 -11.35
N ILE A 409 -14.28 -17.71 -10.62
CA ILE A 409 -14.65 -16.68 -9.63
C ILE A 409 -14.06 -15.33 -10.08
N ASP A 410 -14.85 -14.26 -9.95
CA ASP A 410 -14.40 -12.89 -10.18
C ASP A 410 -13.41 -12.42 -9.11
N TYR A 411 -12.42 -11.62 -9.50
CA TYR A 411 -11.41 -11.03 -8.60
C TYR A 411 -12.04 -10.17 -7.49
N ASN A 412 -13.15 -9.51 -7.79
CA ASN A 412 -13.89 -8.66 -6.87
C ASN A 412 -15.16 -9.37 -6.32
N ASN A 413 -15.18 -10.69 -6.23
CA ASN A 413 -16.35 -11.44 -5.79
C ASN A 413 -16.82 -11.01 -4.39
N PHE A 414 -15.92 -10.90 -3.43
CA PHE A 414 -16.19 -10.35 -2.10
C PHE A 414 -15.84 -8.87 -2.03
N GLU A 415 -14.59 -8.61 -2.34
CA GLU A 415 -13.91 -7.33 -2.39
C GLU A 415 -12.69 -7.53 -3.29
N ALA A 416 -11.84 -6.54 -3.47
CA ALA A 416 -10.64 -6.70 -4.30
C ALA A 416 -9.73 -7.83 -3.78
N GLY A 417 -9.25 -8.68 -4.69
CA GLY A 417 -8.21 -9.67 -4.38
C GLY A 417 -8.74 -11.02 -3.86
N THR A 418 -9.93 -11.46 -4.29
CA THR A 418 -10.45 -12.80 -3.96
C THR A 418 -9.37 -13.86 -4.13
N LYS A 419 -9.06 -14.59 -3.05
CA LYS A 419 -8.15 -15.73 -3.02
C LYS A 419 -8.94 -17.01 -3.20
N CYS A 420 -8.37 -17.94 -3.93
CA CYS A 420 -9.04 -19.17 -4.30
C CYS A 420 -8.18 -20.37 -3.94
N PHE A 421 -8.82 -21.42 -3.44
CA PHE A 421 -8.17 -22.67 -3.01
C PHE A 421 -8.92 -23.84 -3.68
N PRO A 422 -8.40 -24.37 -4.79
CA PRO A 422 -9.05 -25.46 -5.51
C PRO A 422 -8.81 -26.79 -4.83
N LEU A 423 -9.83 -27.67 -4.89
CA LEU A 423 -9.71 -29.04 -4.43
C LEU A 423 -8.76 -29.84 -5.32
N TYR A 424 -8.81 -29.59 -6.62
CA TYR A 424 -7.97 -30.26 -7.60
C TYR A 424 -7.26 -29.25 -8.50
N TRP A 425 -6.10 -29.66 -9.03
CA TRP A 425 -5.35 -29.00 -10.07
C TRP A 425 -5.17 -29.96 -11.23
N TYR A 426 -5.36 -29.51 -12.45
CA TYR A 426 -5.31 -30.32 -13.64
C TYR A 426 -4.14 -29.89 -14.53
N GLU A 427 -3.31 -30.87 -14.92
CA GLU A 427 -2.21 -30.70 -15.84
C GLU A 427 -2.54 -31.35 -17.16
N GLU A 428 -2.22 -30.73 -18.28
CA GLU A 428 -2.40 -31.34 -19.60
C GLU A 428 -1.44 -32.53 -19.76
N ASN A 429 -1.98 -33.70 -20.09
CA ASN A 429 -1.20 -34.91 -20.29
C ASN A 429 -0.43 -34.83 -21.62
N LYS A 430 0.85 -34.50 -21.55
CA LYS A 430 1.74 -34.40 -22.72
C LYS A 430 2.19 -35.76 -23.30
N ASN A 431 2.07 -36.84 -22.55
CA ASN A 431 2.50 -38.20 -22.91
C ASN A 431 1.33 -39.03 -23.44
N ARG A 432 0.52 -38.49 -24.33
CA ARG A 432 -0.56 -39.23 -24.97
C ARG A 432 0.01 -40.24 -25.97
N GLU A 433 0.19 -41.47 -25.55
CA GLU A 433 0.12 -42.60 -26.46
C GLU A 433 -1.36 -42.98 -26.65
N GLY A 434 -2.02 -42.35 -27.64
CA GLY A 434 -3.40 -42.68 -27.98
C GLY A 434 -3.44 -44.04 -28.69
N THR A 435 -4.09 -45.07 -28.09
CA THR A 435 -4.56 -46.22 -28.84
C THR A 435 -5.80 -45.79 -29.64
N LEU A 436 -6.05 -46.45 -30.77
CA LEU A 436 -7.17 -46.18 -31.70
C LEU A 436 -8.56 -46.28 -31.03
N PHE A 437 -8.62 -46.79 -29.80
CA PHE A 437 -9.84 -47.08 -29.03
C PHE A 437 -9.96 -46.27 -27.74
N ASP A 438 -9.00 -45.40 -27.44
CA ASP A 438 -9.10 -44.53 -26.26
C ASP A 438 -9.99 -43.33 -26.62
N ASP A 439 -11.06 -43.11 -25.85
CA ASP A 439 -11.83 -41.88 -25.87
C ASP A 439 -10.86 -40.73 -25.63
N ALA A 440 -10.56 -39.96 -26.70
CA ALA A 440 -9.55 -38.92 -26.71
C ALA A 440 -9.76 -37.81 -25.67
N GLU A 441 -10.91 -37.75 -25.01
CA GLU A 441 -11.27 -36.81 -23.99
C GLU A 441 -11.00 -37.29 -22.56
N THR A 442 -11.06 -38.60 -22.26
CA THR A 442 -10.98 -39.16 -20.89
C THR A 442 -9.58 -39.05 -20.26
N ASN A 443 -8.50 -39.01 -21.07
CA ASN A 443 -7.13 -38.96 -20.60
C ASN A 443 -6.40 -37.61 -20.89
N ARG A 444 -7.17 -36.58 -21.17
CA ARG A 444 -6.60 -35.28 -21.55
C ARG A 444 -5.91 -34.57 -20.39
N TYR A 445 -6.37 -34.75 -19.18
CA TYR A 445 -5.88 -34.06 -18.01
C TYR A 445 -5.49 -35.01 -16.89
N ILE A 446 -4.35 -34.76 -16.27
CA ILE A 446 -3.89 -35.44 -15.06
C ILE A 446 -4.36 -34.63 -13.87
N ARG A 447 -5.18 -35.25 -13.00
CA ARG A 447 -5.65 -34.62 -11.77
C ARG A 447 -4.58 -34.70 -10.69
N ARG A 448 -4.33 -33.58 -10.02
CA ARG A 448 -3.50 -33.45 -8.82
C ARG A 448 -4.37 -32.93 -7.68
N ASP A 449 -4.07 -33.34 -6.45
CA ASP A 449 -4.77 -32.81 -5.29
C ASP A 449 -4.30 -31.40 -4.98
N GLY A 450 -5.26 -30.50 -4.69
CA GLY A 450 -4.99 -29.13 -4.27
C GLY A 450 -4.58 -29.04 -2.80
N ILE A 451 -4.93 -30.07 -2.00
CA ILE A 451 -4.55 -30.21 -0.59
C ILE A 451 -3.15 -30.84 -0.53
N THR A 452 -2.31 -30.40 0.40
CA THR A 452 -0.95 -30.92 0.55
C THR A 452 -0.92 -32.29 1.23
N ASP A 453 0.03 -33.15 0.83
CA ASP A 453 0.27 -34.42 1.52
C ASP A 453 0.74 -34.20 2.97
N TRP A 454 1.31 -33.04 3.25
CA TRP A 454 1.74 -32.68 4.60
C TRP A 454 0.54 -32.58 5.55
N ILE A 455 -0.49 -31.79 5.21
CA ILE A 455 -1.65 -31.62 6.09
C ILE A 455 -2.45 -32.89 6.23
N LEU A 456 -2.48 -33.75 5.19
CA LEU A 456 -3.16 -35.06 5.27
C LEU A 456 -2.48 -36.05 6.25
N LYS A 457 -1.25 -35.80 6.66
CA LYS A 457 -0.52 -36.59 7.67
C LYS A 457 -0.67 -36.00 9.06
N GLU A 458 -0.96 -34.70 9.17
CA GLU A 458 -1.13 -34.01 10.46
C GLU A 458 -2.56 -34.13 11.01
N VAL A 459 -3.57 -34.44 10.17
CA VAL A 459 -4.97 -34.66 10.53
C VAL A 459 -5.25 -36.15 10.62
#